data_8d60062037b1d1d951ffc73aae6eaeeb
#
_entry.id   8d60062037b1d1d951ffc73aae6eaeeb
#
_cell.length_a   1.000
_cell.length_b   1.000
_cell.length_c   1.000
_cell.angle_alpha   90.00
_cell.angle_beta   90.00
_cell.angle_gamma   90.00
#
_symmetry.space_group_name_H-M   'P 1'
#
loop_
_entity.id
_entity.type
_entity.pdbx_description
1 polymer ?
#
loop_
_entity_poly.entity_id
_entity_poly.type
_entity_poly.pdbx_seq_one_letter_code
_entity_poly.pdbx_strand_id
1 'polypeptide(L)'
;MTENTTTERVAIVTGGSSGIGREAAARLGRDGYAVVIVYSGNQAAGEEAVKEVEQAGGRGIAVQADVADETAVAALFDRTEQEFGGVDVVVHAAGIMPLSPLADLDLDVFDRVVRTNLRGTIVVDQQAVRRVRNGGAIVNISSSLTKLARPGYSAYSATKGGVEAITLILARELRGRDITVNTVAPGPTATPLFFEGKPQELIDRIAAEPPLERLGEPTDIAEIIAFLAGPARWINGQVIYANGGSAA
;
A
#
# COMPACT_ATOMS: atom_id res chain seq x y z
N MET A 1 12.35 -1.66 39.31
CA MET A 1 11.64 -0.94 38.23
C MET A 1 12.17 -1.48 36.92
N THR A 2 11.46 -2.41 36.31
CA THR A 2 11.79 -2.88 34.96
C THR A 2 11.41 -1.77 34.00
N GLU A 3 12.41 -1.14 33.38
CA GLU A 3 12.20 -0.25 32.24
C GLU A 3 11.43 -1.05 31.19
N ASN A 4 10.18 -0.67 31.00
CA ASN A 4 9.35 -1.18 29.92
C ASN A 4 9.87 -0.51 28.63
N THR A 5 10.99 -0.98 28.10
CA THR A 5 11.46 -0.58 26.77
C THR A 5 10.44 -1.12 25.77
N THR A 6 9.41 -0.33 25.50
CA THR A 6 8.58 -0.55 24.32
C THR A 6 9.50 -0.49 23.11
N THR A 7 9.82 -1.66 22.56
CA THR A 7 10.58 -1.74 21.30
C THR A 7 9.83 -0.95 20.25
N GLU A 8 10.53 0.01 19.63
CA GLU A 8 9.98 0.81 18.52
C GLU A 8 9.40 -0.12 17.45
N ARG A 9 8.18 0.14 17.00
CA ARG A 9 7.56 -0.63 15.93
C ARG A 9 8.09 -0.16 14.58
N VAL A 10 8.25 -1.10 13.66
CA VAL A 10 8.87 -0.87 12.36
C VAL A 10 7.91 -1.16 11.23
N ALA A 11 7.76 -0.21 10.31
CA ALA A 11 6.91 -0.34 9.13
C ALA A 11 7.71 -0.24 7.83
N ILE A 12 7.46 -1.14 6.87
CA ILE A 12 7.89 -1.02 5.48
C ILE A 12 6.71 -0.50 4.66
N VAL A 13 6.90 0.59 3.91
CA VAL A 13 5.86 1.15 3.03
C VAL A 13 6.38 1.19 1.60
N THR A 14 5.91 0.27 0.74
CA THR A 14 6.25 0.29 -0.68
C THR A 14 5.40 1.34 -1.42
N GLY A 15 5.98 1.98 -2.44
CA GLY A 15 5.35 3.16 -3.04
C GLY A 15 5.27 4.35 -2.07
N GLY A 16 6.10 4.35 -1.02
CA GLY A 16 6.09 5.33 0.05
C GLY A 16 6.58 6.73 -0.34
N SER A 17 7.05 6.92 -1.57
CA SER A 17 7.52 8.22 -2.07
C SER A 17 6.41 9.11 -2.63
N SER A 18 5.17 8.62 -2.78
CA SER A 18 4.07 9.41 -3.36
C SER A 18 2.68 8.95 -2.92
N GLY A 19 1.68 9.80 -3.09
CA GLY A 19 0.26 9.49 -2.94
C GLY A 19 -0.09 8.82 -1.61
N ILE A 20 -0.89 7.76 -1.67
CA ILE A 20 -1.38 7.03 -0.49
C ILE A 20 -0.22 6.47 0.34
N GLY A 21 0.82 5.91 -0.31
CA GLY A 21 1.96 5.33 0.39
C GLY A 21 2.73 6.38 1.19
N ARG A 22 2.97 7.58 0.63
CA ARG A 22 3.64 8.70 1.30
C ARG A 22 2.86 9.16 2.54
N GLU A 23 1.56 9.37 2.39
CA GLU A 23 0.72 9.80 3.50
C GLU A 23 0.60 8.71 4.59
N ALA A 24 0.49 7.44 4.20
CA ALA A 24 0.51 6.33 5.14
C ALA A 24 1.83 6.26 5.93
N ALA A 25 2.97 6.51 5.28
CA ALA A 25 4.27 6.56 5.94
C ALA A 25 4.34 7.69 6.97
N ALA A 26 3.95 8.91 6.59
CA ALA A 26 3.89 10.06 7.52
C ALA A 26 2.92 9.80 8.68
N ARG A 27 1.76 9.17 8.39
CA ARG A 27 0.77 8.82 9.41
C ARG A 27 1.31 7.78 10.41
N LEU A 28 2.03 6.76 9.95
CA LEU A 28 2.70 5.80 10.82
C LEU A 28 3.83 6.43 11.64
N GLY A 29 4.56 7.39 11.06
CA GLY A 29 5.55 8.20 11.78
C GLY A 29 4.92 8.94 12.97
N ARG A 30 3.73 9.54 12.80
CA ARG A 30 2.95 10.16 13.90
C ARG A 30 2.58 9.19 15.02
N ASP A 31 2.43 7.91 14.70
CA ASP A 31 2.17 6.85 15.69
C ASP A 31 3.47 6.30 16.32
N GLY A 32 4.63 6.90 16.02
CA GLY A 32 5.93 6.53 16.60
C GLY A 32 6.60 5.32 15.94
N TYR A 33 6.22 4.97 14.71
CA TYR A 33 6.92 3.92 13.96
C TYR A 33 8.24 4.42 13.39
N ALA A 34 9.25 3.55 13.34
CA ALA A 34 10.32 3.66 12.37
C ALA A 34 9.80 3.18 11.00
N VAL A 35 9.99 4.00 9.95
CA VAL A 35 9.39 3.74 8.64
C VAL A 35 10.44 3.61 7.56
N VAL A 36 10.39 2.52 6.80
CA VAL A 36 11.19 2.34 5.60
C VAL A 36 10.36 2.73 4.38
N ILE A 37 10.76 3.83 3.75
CA ILE A 37 10.16 4.34 2.52
C ILE A 37 10.77 3.60 1.33
N VAL A 38 9.96 2.79 0.62
CA VAL A 38 10.44 2.08 -0.56
C VAL A 38 9.98 2.80 -1.81
N TYR A 39 10.94 3.13 -2.68
CA TYR A 39 10.71 3.79 -3.97
C TYR A 39 11.42 3.04 -5.10
N SER A 40 10.95 3.21 -6.35
CA SER A 40 11.56 2.55 -7.52
C SER A 40 12.54 3.44 -8.27
N GLY A 41 12.18 4.68 -8.58
CA GLY A 41 12.97 5.53 -9.48
C GLY A 41 13.30 6.93 -8.98
N ASN A 42 12.49 7.52 -8.10
CA ASN A 42 12.68 8.90 -7.64
C ASN A 42 13.25 8.95 -6.21
N GLN A 43 14.58 8.99 -6.12
CA GLN A 43 15.29 9.06 -4.84
C GLN A 43 14.94 10.32 -4.04
N ALA A 44 14.89 11.48 -4.70
CA ALA A 44 14.59 12.74 -4.03
C ALA A 44 13.21 12.74 -3.36
N ALA A 45 12.20 12.14 -4.03
CA ALA A 45 10.86 11.98 -3.44
C ALA A 45 10.87 10.98 -2.26
N GLY A 46 11.70 9.94 -2.31
CA GLY A 46 11.89 9.01 -1.20
C GLY A 46 12.52 9.70 0.02
N GLU A 47 13.57 10.49 -0.19
CA GLU A 47 14.24 11.26 0.87
C GLU A 47 13.34 12.35 1.47
N GLU A 48 12.49 12.97 0.63
CA GLU A 48 11.51 13.95 1.12
C GLU A 48 10.44 13.29 1.99
N ALA A 49 9.95 12.10 1.61
CA ALA A 49 9.01 11.33 2.42
C ALA A 49 9.63 10.92 3.78
N VAL A 50 10.93 10.64 3.84
CA VAL A 50 11.63 10.40 5.13
C VAL A 50 11.57 11.62 6.01
N LYS A 51 11.85 12.82 5.49
CA LYS A 51 11.76 14.07 6.27
C LYS A 51 10.36 14.30 6.83
N GLU A 52 9.31 13.97 6.06
CA GLU A 52 7.93 14.07 6.56
C GLU A 52 7.65 13.10 7.71
N VAL A 53 8.17 11.87 7.63
CA VAL A 53 8.09 10.91 8.74
C VAL A 53 8.80 11.46 9.99
N GLU A 54 10.00 12.05 9.83
CA GLU A 54 10.77 12.64 10.92
C GLU A 54 10.07 13.87 11.53
N GLN A 55 9.51 14.76 10.70
CA GLN A 55 8.72 15.91 11.14
C GLN A 55 7.45 15.47 11.87
N ALA A 56 6.89 14.32 11.53
CA ALA A 56 5.75 13.73 12.22
C ALA A 56 6.12 13.07 13.56
N GLY A 57 7.41 12.95 13.89
CA GLY A 57 7.91 12.40 15.16
C GLY A 57 8.42 10.96 15.07
N GLY A 58 8.39 10.34 13.89
CA GLY A 58 8.96 9.02 13.64
C GLY A 58 10.44 9.07 13.26
N ARG A 59 10.98 7.92 12.88
CA ARG A 59 12.31 7.77 12.26
C ARG A 59 12.14 7.15 10.89
N GLY A 60 13.03 7.42 9.95
CA GLY A 60 12.87 6.82 8.63
C GLY A 60 14.16 6.65 7.84
N ILE A 61 14.12 5.74 6.88
CA ILE A 61 15.11 5.60 5.81
C ILE A 61 14.41 5.41 4.47
N ALA A 62 15.07 5.85 3.40
CA ALA A 62 14.63 5.58 2.03
C ALA A 62 15.44 4.44 1.44
N VAL A 63 14.77 3.47 0.82
CA VAL A 63 15.40 2.30 0.17
C VAL A 63 14.85 2.18 -1.25
N GLN A 64 15.76 2.11 -2.23
CA GLN A 64 15.38 1.83 -3.60
C GLN A 64 15.17 0.34 -3.81
N ALA A 65 13.99 -0.07 -4.28
CA ALA A 65 13.73 -1.45 -4.69
C ALA A 65 12.62 -1.50 -5.74
N ASP A 66 12.80 -2.36 -6.75
CA ASP A 66 11.70 -2.83 -7.58
C ASP A 66 10.96 -3.95 -6.82
N VAL A 67 9.70 -3.72 -6.51
CA VAL A 67 8.88 -4.67 -5.74
C VAL A 67 8.71 -6.03 -6.41
N ALA A 68 8.91 -6.12 -7.72
CA ALA A 68 8.83 -7.36 -8.46
C ALA A 68 10.18 -8.09 -8.58
N ASP A 69 11.26 -7.55 -8.02
CA ASP A 69 12.58 -8.18 -7.93
C ASP A 69 12.75 -8.86 -6.56
N GLU A 70 12.83 -10.18 -6.57
CA GLU A 70 12.92 -11.00 -5.35
C GLU A 70 14.17 -10.69 -4.53
N THR A 71 15.30 -10.45 -5.22
CA THR A 71 16.58 -10.15 -4.58
C THR A 71 16.56 -8.77 -3.95
N ALA A 72 16.03 -7.76 -4.67
CA ALA A 72 15.91 -6.40 -4.16
C ALA A 72 14.95 -6.34 -2.95
N VAL A 73 13.83 -7.07 -2.99
CA VAL A 73 12.90 -7.14 -1.87
C VAL A 73 13.48 -7.90 -0.67
N ALA A 74 14.20 -9.00 -0.89
CA ALA A 74 14.89 -9.68 0.19
C ALA A 74 15.92 -8.75 0.87
N ALA A 75 16.75 -8.05 0.08
CA ALA A 75 17.73 -7.08 0.59
C ALA A 75 17.07 -5.88 1.33
N LEU A 76 15.89 -5.45 0.88
CA LEU A 76 15.09 -4.43 1.58
C LEU A 76 14.74 -4.88 3.00
N PHE A 77 14.25 -6.10 3.17
CA PHE A 77 13.93 -6.64 4.50
C PHE A 77 15.19 -6.83 5.35
N ASP A 78 16.29 -7.34 4.77
CA ASP A 78 17.58 -7.46 5.47
C ASP A 78 18.06 -6.10 5.98
N ARG A 79 17.99 -5.06 5.13
CA ARG A 79 18.34 -3.69 5.50
C ARG A 79 17.45 -3.14 6.61
N THR A 80 16.14 -3.42 6.56
CA THR A 80 15.20 -3.01 7.60
C THR A 80 15.52 -3.64 8.95
N GLU A 81 15.80 -4.95 8.95
CA GLU A 81 16.15 -5.67 10.18
C GLU A 81 17.50 -5.23 10.77
N GLN A 82 18.48 -4.93 9.90
CA GLN A 82 19.77 -4.39 10.33
C GLN A 82 19.66 -3.00 10.97
N GLU A 83 18.80 -2.13 10.41
CA GLU A 83 18.65 -0.74 10.86
C GLU A 83 17.77 -0.61 12.11
N PHE A 84 16.65 -1.37 12.15
CA PHE A 84 15.61 -1.19 13.15
C PHE A 84 15.30 -2.45 13.96
N GLY A 85 16.00 -3.55 13.72
CA GLY A 85 15.90 -4.78 14.50
C GLY A 85 14.73 -5.72 14.15
N GLY A 86 13.90 -5.39 13.16
CA GLY A 86 12.80 -6.26 12.70
C GLY A 86 11.73 -5.53 11.93
N VAL A 87 10.65 -6.22 11.60
CA VAL A 87 9.49 -5.68 10.85
C VAL A 87 8.21 -6.03 11.58
N ASP A 88 7.35 -5.05 11.84
CA ASP A 88 6.03 -5.24 12.45
C ASP A 88 4.90 -5.04 11.46
N VAL A 89 5.06 -4.12 10.50
CA VAL A 89 4.03 -3.74 9.56
C VAL A 89 4.60 -3.69 8.15
N VAL A 90 3.86 -4.23 7.19
CA VAL A 90 4.12 -4.02 5.76
C VAL A 90 2.89 -3.40 5.13
N VAL A 91 3.07 -2.20 4.54
CA VAL A 91 2.06 -1.53 3.71
C VAL A 91 2.52 -1.62 2.26
N HIS A 92 1.81 -2.40 1.44
CA HIS A 92 2.15 -2.55 0.03
C HIS A 92 1.28 -1.64 -0.82
N ALA A 93 1.78 -0.41 -1.11
CA ALA A 93 1.07 0.60 -1.90
C ALA A 93 1.70 0.84 -3.29
N ALA A 94 2.78 0.16 -3.63
CA ALA A 94 3.38 0.26 -4.96
C ALA A 94 2.42 -0.25 -6.05
N GLY A 95 2.33 0.49 -7.15
CA GLY A 95 1.51 0.09 -8.29
C GLY A 95 1.52 1.11 -9.41
N ILE A 96 1.10 0.66 -10.60
CA ILE A 96 0.93 1.47 -11.81
C ILE A 96 -0.48 1.25 -12.38
N MET A 97 -1.02 2.24 -13.10
CA MET A 97 -2.39 2.22 -13.59
C MET A 97 -2.50 2.78 -15.03
N PRO A 98 -1.83 2.21 -16.02
CA PRO A 98 -2.06 2.58 -17.42
C PRO A 98 -3.48 2.18 -17.84
N LEU A 99 -4.13 3.05 -18.61
CA LEU A 99 -5.50 2.87 -19.07
C LEU A 99 -5.53 2.49 -20.54
N SER A 100 -6.30 1.46 -20.89
CA SER A 100 -6.56 1.09 -22.27
C SER A 100 -7.85 0.26 -22.36
N PRO A 101 -8.72 0.49 -23.36
CA PRO A 101 -9.74 -0.49 -23.71
C PRO A 101 -9.10 -1.85 -23.99
N LEU A 102 -9.77 -2.94 -23.65
CA LEU A 102 -9.18 -4.28 -23.80
C LEU A 102 -8.82 -4.60 -25.26
N ALA A 103 -9.60 -4.09 -26.22
CA ALA A 103 -9.34 -4.30 -27.64
C ALA A 103 -8.03 -3.67 -28.13
N ASP A 104 -7.58 -2.60 -27.48
CA ASP A 104 -6.41 -1.81 -27.86
C ASP A 104 -5.25 -1.99 -26.87
N LEU A 105 -5.40 -2.93 -25.91
CA LEU A 105 -4.42 -3.14 -24.86
C LEU A 105 -3.12 -3.73 -25.43
N ASP A 106 -2.05 -2.99 -25.30
CA ASP A 106 -0.69 -3.48 -25.55
C ASP A 106 -0.32 -4.53 -24.47
N LEU A 107 0.05 -5.73 -24.91
CA LEU A 107 0.38 -6.84 -24.01
C LEU A 107 1.68 -6.60 -23.25
N ASP A 108 2.64 -5.84 -23.77
CA ASP A 108 3.84 -5.44 -23.02
C ASP A 108 3.48 -4.49 -21.88
N VAL A 109 2.48 -3.62 -22.08
CA VAL A 109 1.90 -2.79 -21.00
C VAL A 109 1.20 -3.66 -19.98
N PHE A 110 0.41 -4.63 -20.43
CA PHE A 110 -0.26 -5.60 -19.55
C PHE A 110 0.76 -6.35 -18.68
N ASP A 111 1.81 -6.89 -19.27
CA ASP A 111 2.85 -7.63 -18.55
C ASP A 111 3.54 -6.76 -17.49
N ARG A 112 3.80 -5.47 -17.80
CA ARG A 112 4.33 -4.53 -16.80
C ARG A 112 3.36 -4.31 -15.64
N VAL A 113 2.05 -4.19 -15.93
CA VAL A 113 1.02 -4.03 -14.87
C VAL A 113 0.95 -5.28 -13.99
N VAL A 114 0.93 -6.46 -14.59
CA VAL A 114 0.94 -7.74 -13.85
C VAL A 114 2.22 -7.88 -13.03
N ARG A 115 3.37 -7.57 -13.63
CA ARG A 115 4.66 -7.63 -12.96
C ARG A 115 4.72 -6.72 -11.74
N THR A 116 4.32 -5.46 -11.87
CA THR A 116 4.39 -4.51 -10.77
C THR A 116 3.30 -4.76 -9.73
N ASN A 117 2.03 -4.83 -10.15
CA ASN A 117 0.90 -4.80 -9.23
C ASN A 117 0.58 -6.15 -8.59
N LEU A 118 0.75 -7.27 -9.32
CA LEU A 118 0.40 -8.60 -8.82
C LEU A 118 1.63 -9.37 -8.37
N ARG A 119 2.63 -9.55 -9.27
CA ARG A 119 3.86 -10.22 -8.87
C ARG A 119 4.56 -9.46 -7.75
N GLY A 120 4.64 -8.12 -7.83
CA GLY A 120 5.21 -7.28 -6.78
C GLY A 120 4.54 -7.51 -5.43
N THR A 121 3.21 -7.59 -5.40
CA THR A 121 2.47 -7.93 -4.17
C THR A 121 2.88 -9.31 -3.64
N ILE A 122 2.93 -10.33 -4.51
CA ILE A 122 3.33 -11.69 -4.10
C ILE A 122 4.76 -11.72 -3.55
N VAL A 123 5.70 -11.03 -4.19
CA VAL A 123 7.11 -11.01 -3.75
C VAL A 123 7.26 -10.30 -2.40
N VAL A 124 6.59 -9.16 -2.22
CA VAL A 124 6.61 -8.42 -0.94
C VAL A 124 5.93 -9.23 0.16
N ASP A 125 4.74 -9.76 -0.10
CA ASP A 125 3.98 -10.56 0.86
C ASP A 125 4.73 -11.84 1.25
N GLN A 126 5.46 -12.48 0.30
CA GLN A 126 6.27 -13.65 0.59
C GLN A 126 7.37 -13.35 1.64
N GLN A 127 8.01 -12.18 1.57
CA GLN A 127 8.95 -11.76 2.60
C GLN A 127 8.22 -11.37 3.90
N ALA A 128 7.09 -10.67 3.78
CA ALA A 128 6.30 -10.25 4.93
C ALA A 128 5.80 -11.45 5.76
N VAL A 129 5.23 -12.48 5.13
CA VAL A 129 4.74 -13.68 5.85
C VAL A 129 5.86 -14.46 6.55
N ARG A 130 7.10 -14.34 6.09
CA ARG A 130 8.26 -14.98 6.72
C ARG A 130 8.83 -14.17 7.88
N ARG A 131 8.78 -12.84 7.81
CA ARG A 131 9.65 -11.94 8.59
C ARG A 131 8.90 -10.95 9.50
N VAL A 132 7.61 -10.68 9.25
CA VAL A 132 6.81 -9.83 10.13
C VAL A 132 6.70 -10.50 11.51
N ARG A 133 6.99 -9.74 12.56
CA ARG A 133 6.95 -10.22 13.94
C ARG A 133 5.51 -10.55 14.37
N ASN A 134 5.36 -11.45 15.33
CA ASN A 134 4.07 -11.77 15.92
C ASN A 134 3.42 -10.51 16.51
N GLY A 135 2.13 -10.32 16.33
CA GLY A 135 1.42 -9.11 16.67
C GLY A 135 1.46 -8.04 15.56
N GLY A 136 2.07 -8.34 14.42
CA GLY A 136 2.21 -7.44 13.29
C GLY A 136 1.00 -7.38 12.36
N ALA A 137 1.15 -6.64 11.24
CA ALA A 137 0.10 -6.47 10.22
C ALA A 137 0.68 -6.38 8.80
N ILE A 138 -0.06 -6.92 7.84
CA ILE A 138 0.16 -6.76 6.40
C ILE A 138 -1.06 -6.04 5.83
N VAL A 139 -0.84 -4.90 5.16
CA VAL A 139 -1.90 -4.09 4.56
C VAL A 139 -1.58 -3.90 3.08
N ASN A 140 -2.35 -4.52 2.22
CA ASN A 140 -2.24 -4.38 0.77
C ASN A 140 -3.20 -3.31 0.25
N ILE A 141 -2.85 -2.67 -0.86
CA ILE A 141 -3.73 -1.68 -1.51
C ILE A 141 -4.30 -2.26 -2.80
N SER A 142 -5.63 -2.44 -2.81
CA SER A 142 -6.42 -2.76 -3.99
C SER A 142 -7.04 -1.51 -4.64
N SER A 143 -8.25 -1.59 -5.12
CA SER A 143 -9.01 -0.49 -5.70
C SER A 143 -10.50 -0.82 -5.76
N SER A 144 -11.37 0.16 -5.54
CA SER A 144 -12.82 0.02 -5.78
C SER A 144 -13.16 -0.24 -7.26
N LEU A 145 -12.20 -0.11 -8.18
CA LEU A 145 -12.39 -0.46 -9.59
C LEU A 145 -12.72 -1.94 -9.81
N THR A 146 -12.36 -2.82 -8.87
CA THR A 146 -12.78 -4.24 -8.87
C THR A 146 -14.31 -4.40 -8.81
N LYS A 147 -15.01 -3.43 -8.23
CA LYS A 147 -16.49 -3.37 -8.11
C LYS A 147 -17.13 -2.39 -9.08
N LEU A 148 -16.50 -1.24 -9.34
CA LEU A 148 -17.01 -0.20 -10.23
C LEU A 148 -16.99 -0.61 -11.72
N ALA A 149 -16.15 -1.57 -12.09
CA ALA A 149 -16.09 -2.20 -13.41
C ALA A 149 -16.04 -1.18 -14.58
N ARG A 150 -15.18 -0.17 -14.49
CA ARG A 150 -15.09 0.90 -15.49
C ARG A 150 -14.37 0.43 -16.77
N PRO A 151 -14.85 0.80 -17.96
CA PRO A 151 -14.14 0.57 -19.21
C PRO A 151 -12.71 1.17 -19.16
N GLY A 152 -11.75 0.50 -19.79
CA GLY A 152 -10.34 0.92 -19.84
C GLY A 152 -9.49 0.48 -18.66
N TYR A 153 -10.06 -0.14 -17.63
CA TYR A 153 -9.33 -0.57 -16.42
C TYR A 153 -9.14 -2.09 -16.31
N SER A 154 -9.38 -2.86 -17.37
CA SER A 154 -9.39 -4.34 -17.31
C SER A 154 -8.07 -4.93 -16.75
N ALA A 155 -6.92 -4.51 -17.27
CA ALA A 155 -5.62 -4.98 -16.82
C ALA A 155 -5.36 -4.63 -15.34
N TYR A 156 -5.61 -3.38 -14.97
CA TYR A 156 -5.46 -2.90 -13.60
C TYR A 156 -6.39 -3.65 -12.62
N SER A 157 -7.70 -3.72 -12.95
CA SER A 157 -8.69 -4.39 -12.10
C SER A 157 -8.40 -5.88 -11.94
N ALA A 158 -7.89 -6.55 -12.97
CA ALA A 158 -7.49 -7.97 -12.87
C ALA A 158 -6.38 -8.15 -11.83
N THR A 159 -5.35 -7.26 -11.82
CA THR A 159 -4.28 -7.33 -10.82
C THR A 159 -4.79 -7.03 -9.41
N LYS A 160 -5.66 -6.03 -9.25
CA LYS A 160 -6.22 -5.66 -7.95
C LYS A 160 -7.19 -6.71 -7.40
N GLY A 161 -7.98 -7.36 -8.27
CA GLY A 161 -8.77 -8.53 -7.90
C GLY A 161 -7.91 -9.71 -7.42
N GLY A 162 -6.74 -9.92 -8.04
CA GLY A 162 -5.75 -10.89 -7.55
C GLY A 162 -5.24 -10.57 -6.15
N VAL A 163 -4.97 -9.29 -5.84
CA VAL A 163 -4.57 -8.83 -4.49
C VAL A 163 -5.68 -9.10 -3.47
N GLU A 164 -6.94 -8.84 -3.82
CA GLU A 164 -8.07 -9.15 -2.95
C GLU A 164 -8.20 -10.66 -2.67
N ALA A 165 -8.03 -11.48 -3.70
CA ALA A 165 -8.16 -12.94 -3.59
C ALA A 165 -7.15 -13.58 -2.63
N ILE A 166 -5.92 -13.09 -2.56
CA ILE A 166 -4.89 -13.64 -1.66
C ILE A 166 -5.05 -13.20 -0.21
N THR A 167 -5.78 -12.12 0.08
CA THR A 167 -5.88 -11.51 1.42
C THR A 167 -6.34 -12.51 2.48
N LEU A 168 -7.46 -13.18 2.25
CA LEU A 168 -7.99 -14.17 3.21
C LEU A 168 -7.13 -15.44 3.27
N ILE A 169 -6.49 -15.80 2.16
CA ILE A 169 -5.58 -16.96 2.12
C ILE A 169 -4.40 -16.71 3.05
N LEU A 170 -3.72 -15.57 2.91
CA LEU A 170 -2.57 -15.21 3.75
C LEU A 170 -2.96 -15.09 5.24
N ALA A 171 -4.13 -14.50 5.54
CA ALA A 171 -4.63 -14.43 6.90
C ALA A 171 -4.80 -15.83 7.55
N ARG A 172 -5.21 -16.82 6.77
CA ARG A 172 -5.36 -18.22 7.22
C ARG A 172 -4.02 -18.93 7.36
N GLU A 173 -3.07 -18.69 6.44
CA GLU A 173 -1.72 -19.27 6.48
C GLU A 173 -0.91 -18.78 7.69
N LEU A 174 -1.18 -17.54 8.15
CA LEU A 174 -0.53 -16.96 9.32
C LEU A 174 -1.20 -17.31 10.66
N ARG A 175 -2.11 -18.29 10.67
CA ARG A 175 -2.77 -18.76 11.90
C ARG A 175 -1.74 -19.09 12.99
N GLY A 176 -1.98 -18.58 14.19
CA GLY A 176 -1.13 -18.82 15.37
C GLY A 176 0.00 -17.82 15.55
N ARG A 177 0.21 -16.90 14.59
CA ARG A 177 1.24 -15.85 14.65
C ARG A 177 0.72 -14.49 15.12
N ASP A 178 -0.58 -14.34 15.36
CA ASP A 178 -1.21 -13.06 15.68
C ASP A 178 -0.84 -11.94 14.67
N ILE A 179 -0.75 -12.28 13.38
CA ILE A 179 -0.53 -11.33 12.29
C ILE A 179 -1.84 -11.14 11.54
N THR A 180 -2.26 -9.88 11.35
CA THR A 180 -3.42 -9.57 10.53
C THR A 180 -3.03 -9.28 9.09
N VAL A 181 -3.83 -9.73 8.14
CA VAL A 181 -3.67 -9.42 6.71
C VAL A 181 -4.98 -8.83 6.20
N ASN A 182 -4.93 -7.59 5.74
CA ASN A 182 -6.10 -6.91 5.19
C ASN A 182 -5.74 -6.15 3.91
N THR A 183 -6.74 -5.88 3.10
CA THR A 183 -6.59 -5.06 1.91
C THR A 183 -7.50 -3.84 2.01
N VAL A 184 -6.96 -2.66 1.75
CA VAL A 184 -7.74 -1.44 1.56
C VAL A 184 -7.98 -1.27 0.07
N ALA A 185 -9.22 -0.99 -0.32
CA ALA A 185 -9.67 -0.76 -1.70
C ALA A 185 -10.16 0.70 -1.85
N PRO A 186 -9.26 1.65 -2.15
CA PRO A 186 -9.64 3.06 -2.29
C PRO A 186 -10.57 3.30 -3.46
N GLY A 187 -11.42 4.31 -3.32
CA GLY A 187 -12.09 4.98 -4.42
C GLY A 187 -11.15 5.94 -5.17
N PRO A 188 -11.70 6.80 -6.03
CA PRO A 188 -10.94 7.83 -6.70
C PRO A 188 -10.32 8.76 -5.64
N THR A 189 -8.99 8.75 -5.53
CA THR A 189 -8.21 9.46 -4.51
C THR A 189 -7.26 10.43 -5.19
N ALA A 190 -7.16 11.66 -4.69
CA ALA A 190 -6.36 12.76 -5.23
C ALA A 190 -4.85 12.48 -5.10
N THR A 191 -4.32 11.70 -6.02
CA THR A 191 -2.92 11.28 -6.09
C THR A 191 -2.32 11.55 -7.46
N PRO A 192 -0.99 11.68 -7.60
CA PRO A 192 -0.35 11.78 -8.91
C PRO A 192 -0.79 10.66 -9.86
N LEU A 193 -0.87 9.42 -9.38
CA LEU A 193 -1.33 8.25 -10.15
C LEU A 193 -2.77 8.43 -10.66
N PHE A 194 -3.66 9.02 -9.86
CA PHE A 194 -5.04 9.26 -10.27
C PHE A 194 -5.14 10.35 -11.35
N PHE A 195 -4.38 11.43 -11.22
CA PHE A 195 -4.46 12.57 -12.15
C PHE A 195 -3.77 12.29 -13.50
N GLU A 196 -2.82 11.36 -13.54
CA GLU A 196 -2.06 11.06 -14.75
C GLU A 196 -2.97 10.74 -15.95
N GLY A 197 -2.78 11.52 -17.04
CA GLY A 197 -3.48 11.33 -18.31
C GLY A 197 -4.98 11.66 -18.31
N LYS A 198 -5.53 12.29 -17.25
CA LYS A 198 -6.95 12.64 -17.17
C LYS A 198 -7.19 14.14 -17.38
N PRO A 199 -8.11 14.54 -18.30
CA PRO A 199 -8.54 15.93 -18.42
C PRO A 199 -9.37 16.34 -17.18
N GLN A 200 -9.37 17.65 -16.87
CA GLN A 200 -10.06 18.19 -15.69
C GLN A 200 -11.57 17.86 -15.66
N GLU A 201 -12.26 17.94 -16.80
CA GLU A 201 -13.69 17.61 -16.89
C GLU A 201 -14.00 16.15 -16.46
N LEU A 202 -13.08 15.22 -16.76
CA LEU A 202 -13.21 13.83 -16.32
C LEU A 202 -12.98 13.72 -14.82
N ILE A 203 -12.00 14.45 -14.28
CA ILE A 203 -11.69 14.50 -12.85
C ILE A 203 -12.92 15.02 -12.09
N ASP A 204 -13.49 16.16 -12.52
CA ASP A 204 -14.65 16.79 -11.88
C ASP A 204 -15.87 15.85 -11.87
N ARG A 205 -16.12 15.17 -13.02
CA ARG A 205 -17.19 14.18 -13.12
C ARG A 205 -16.99 13.00 -12.15
N ILE A 206 -15.76 12.48 -12.07
CA ILE A 206 -15.45 11.37 -11.17
C ILE A 206 -15.56 11.82 -9.69
N ALA A 207 -15.18 13.05 -9.38
CA ALA A 207 -15.30 13.61 -8.03
C ALA A 207 -16.76 13.75 -7.57
N ALA A 208 -17.68 14.02 -8.48
CA ALA A 208 -19.11 14.16 -8.19
C ALA A 208 -19.86 12.82 -8.05
N GLU A 209 -19.27 11.68 -8.43
CA GLU A 209 -19.96 10.38 -8.41
C GLU A 209 -20.13 9.77 -7.02
N PRO A 210 -19.15 9.82 -6.09
CA PRO A 210 -19.35 9.31 -4.74
C PRO A 210 -20.48 10.07 -4.02
N PRO A 211 -21.25 9.42 -3.14
CA PRO A 211 -22.22 10.11 -2.28
C PRO A 211 -21.62 11.24 -1.44
N LEU A 212 -20.32 11.25 -1.18
CA LEU A 212 -19.62 12.35 -0.50
C LEU A 212 -19.23 13.50 -1.43
N GLU A 213 -19.52 13.41 -2.74
CA GLU A 213 -19.34 14.44 -3.78
C GLU A 213 -17.92 15.05 -3.83
N ARG A 214 -16.89 14.22 -3.54
CA ARG A 214 -15.49 14.61 -3.63
C ARG A 214 -14.59 13.42 -3.97
N LEU A 215 -13.39 13.70 -4.44
CA LEU A 215 -12.31 12.72 -4.38
C LEU A 215 -11.96 12.40 -2.93
N GLY A 216 -11.51 11.19 -2.67
CA GLY A 216 -10.80 10.88 -1.44
C GLY A 216 -9.46 11.63 -1.40
N GLU A 217 -9.01 12.02 -0.23
CA GLU A 217 -7.66 12.50 -0.02
C GLU A 217 -6.75 11.33 0.40
N PRO A 218 -5.43 11.38 0.14
CA PRO A 218 -4.50 10.37 0.63
C PRO A 218 -4.62 10.13 2.14
N THR A 219 -4.94 11.17 2.91
CA THR A 219 -5.20 11.10 4.37
C THR A 219 -6.40 10.24 4.72
N ASP A 220 -7.49 10.27 3.93
CA ASP A 220 -8.66 9.40 4.16
C ASP A 220 -8.26 7.91 4.16
N ILE A 221 -7.31 7.55 3.31
CA ILE A 221 -6.83 6.17 3.18
C ILE A 221 -5.75 5.85 4.22
N ALA A 222 -4.87 6.79 4.50
CA ALA A 222 -3.78 6.63 5.48
C ALA A 222 -4.31 6.36 6.90
N GLU A 223 -5.42 6.99 7.30
CA GLU A 223 -6.06 6.73 8.60
C GLU A 223 -6.55 5.29 8.71
N ILE A 224 -7.14 4.73 7.64
CA ILE A 224 -7.58 3.33 7.62
C ILE A 224 -6.37 2.39 7.69
N ILE A 225 -5.30 2.69 6.94
CA ILE A 225 -4.06 1.91 6.97
C ILE A 225 -3.47 1.91 8.38
N ALA A 226 -3.36 3.06 9.03
CA ALA A 226 -2.83 3.17 10.39
C ALA A 226 -3.70 2.41 11.42
N PHE A 227 -5.03 2.47 11.27
CA PHE A 227 -5.96 1.70 12.12
C PHE A 227 -5.74 0.19 11.96
N LEU A 228 -5.59 -0.30 10.73
CA LEU A 228 -5.32 -1.72 10.44
C LEU A 228 -3.92 -2.16 10.88
N ALA A 229 -2.92 -1.28 10.78
CA ALA A 229 -1.55 -1.52 11.25
C ALA A 229 -1.44 -1.57 12.78
N GLY A 230 -2.36 -0.94 13.49
CA GLY A 230 -2.34 -0.73 14.94
C GLY A 230 -3.44 -1.47 15.70
N PRO A 231 -4.51 -0.76 16.14
CA PRO A 231 -5.47 -1.29 17.11
C PRO A 231 -6.50 -2.28 16.55
N ALA A 232 -6.64 -2.39 15.23
CA ALA A 232 -7.70 -3.18 14.59
C ALA A 232 -7.44 -4.69 14.59
N ARG A 233 -7.14 -5.29 15.75
CA ARG A 233 -6.68 -6.69 15.84
C ARG A 233 -7.74 -7.75 15.49
N TRP A 234 -9.05 -7.41 15.51
CA TRP A 234 -10.13 -8.33 15.14
C TRP A 234 -10.55 -8.22 13.67
N ILE A 235 -9.96 -7.27 12.92
CA ILE A 235 -10.15 -7.17 11.46
C ILE A 235 -9.02 -7.95 10.79
N ASN A 236 -9.37 -9.09 10.19
CA ASN A 236 -8.40 -9.97 9.55
C ASN A 236 -9.00 -10.68 8.33
N GLY A 237 -8.25 -10.76 7.23
CA GLY A 237 -8.68 -11.37 5.97
C GLY A 237 -9.74 -10.55 5.22
N GLN A 238 -9.83 -9.25 5.46
CA GLN A 238 -10.89 -8.39 4.92
C GLN A 238 -10.39 -7.51 3.77
N VAL A 239 -11.31 -7.22 2.84
CA VAL A 239 -11.18 -6.14 1.86
C VAL A 239 -12.06 -4.99 2.30
N ILE A 240 -11.45 -3.84 2.60
CA ILE A 240 -12.13 -2.66 3.14
C ILE A 240 -12.23 -1.61 2.03
N TYR A 241 -13.44 -1.35 1.55
CA TYR A 241 -13.70 -0.35 0.54
C TYR A 241 -13.78 1.05 1.17
N ALA A 242 -12.80 1.90 0.84
CA ALA A 242 -12.69 3.28 1.28
C ALA A 242 -12.93 4.23 0.08
N ASN A 243 -14.20 4.47 -0.27
CA ASN A 243 -14.55 5.03 -1.58
C ASN A 243 -15.67 6.07 -1.57
N GLY A 244 -15.96 6.67 -0.41
CA GLY A 244 -17.01 7.68 -0.28
C GLY A 244 -18.42 7.17 -0.58
N GLY A 245 -18.63 5.84 -0.57
CA GLY A 245 -19.92 5.20 -0.88
C GLY A 245 -20.12 4.85 -2.36
N SER A 246 -19.08 4.94 -3.21
CA SER A 246 -19.21 4.67 -4.65
C SER A 246 -19.53 3.21 -4.97
N ALA A 247 -19.11 2.26 -4.16
CA ALA A 247 -19.37 0.82 -4.34
C ALA A 247 -19.19 0.05 -3.02
N ALA A 248 -19.82 -1.14 -2.95
CA ALA A 248 -19.75 -2.07 -1.82
C ALA A 248 -19.31 -3.48 -2.29
#